data_97c5e5d8f5d19263887ac5ca07220b97
#
_entry.id   97c5e5d8f5d19263887ac5ca07220b97
#
_cell.length_a   1.000
_cell.length_b   1.000
_cell.length_c   1.000
_cell.angle_alpha   90.00
_cell.angle_beta   90.00
_cell.angle_gamma   90.00
#
_symmetry.space_group_name_H-M   'P 1'
#
loop_
_entity.id
_entity.type
_entity.pdbx_description
1 polymer ?
#
loop_
_entity_poly.entity_id
_entity_poly.type
_entity_poly.pdbx_seq_one_letter_code
_entity_poly.pdbx_strand_id
1 'polypeptide(L)'
;MNPTFSGRRSDSRRPDRASTAKGDTSEKVVFINRCAKVVKGGRRFSFSALIVAGDHDGRVGYGFGKANEVSEAIRKASEAARKGMEKVSLHENTIPHEVVGEFDGARVLLRPASPGTGIIAGGGVRAVAEAAGIRDVLAKSLGSSNHANVVKATIAALRSLRRKDQIFKLRGIPSRDGRSEPHDAAS
;
A
#
# COMPACT_ATOMS: atom_id res chain seq x y z
N MET A 1 0.13 14.53 -64.12
CA MET A 1 -0.44 13.32 -63.47
C MET A 1 0.35 13.02 -62.24
N ASN A 2 -0.13 13.42 -61.06
CA ASN A 2 0.47 13.12 -59.76
C ASN A 2 -0.44 12.20 -59.00
N PRO A 3 0.01 11.06 -58.50
CA PRO A 3 -0.83 10.21 -57.63
C PRO A 3 -0.76 10.71 -56.21
N THR A 4 -1.91 11.02 -55.64
CA THR A 4 -2.17 11.35 -54.25
C THR A 4 -1.95 10.13 -53.35
N PHE A 5 -0.98 10.24 -52.45
CA PHE A 5 -0.68 9.22 -51.43
C PHE A 5 -1.59 9.45 -50.22
N SER A 6 -2.66 8.65 -50.11
CA SER A 6 -3.59 8.63 -48.97
C SER A 6 -2.97 7.81 -47.84
N GLY A 7 -2.33 8.48 -46.87
CA GLY A 7 -1.83 7.87 -45.64
C GLY A 7 -2.96 7.56 -44.67
N ARG A 8 -3.31 6.29 -44.52
CA ARG A 8 -4.17 5.82 -43.41
C ARG A 8 -3.43 5.99 -42.09
N ARG A 9 -3.90 6.93 -41.27
CA ARG A 9 -3.51 6.99 -39.85
C ARG A 9 -4.15 5.80 -39.13
N SER A 10 -3.32 4.86 -38.68
CA SER A 10 -3.71 3.81 -37.77
C SER A 10 -4.04 4.45 -36.42
N ASP A 11 -5.31 4.52 -36.10
CA ASP A 11 -5.86 4.89 -34.81
C ASP A 11 -5.52 3.77 -33.81
N SER A 12 -4.39 3.93 -33.11
CA SER A 12 -4.03 3.05 -32.00
C SER A 12 -4.91 3.39 -30.80
N ARG A 13 -6.11 2.83 -30.78
CA ARG A 13 -6.96 2.84 -29.58
C ARG A 13 -6.19 2.22 -28.45
N ARG A 14 -5.74 3.06 -27.51
CA ARG A 14 -5.29 2.60 -26.19
C ARG A 14 -6.45 1.83 -25.56
N PRO A 15 -6.21 0.63 -25.03
CA PRO A 15 -7.27 -0.09 -24.33
C PRO A 15 -7.73 0.77 -23.15
N ASP A 16 -9.02 1.06 -23.11
CA ASP A 16 -9.69 1.72 -21.99
C ASP A 16 -9.32 0.98 -20.72
N ARG A 17 -8.58 1.68 -19.87
CA ARG A 17 -8.24 1.20 -18.54
C ARG A 17 -9.56 1.11 -17.78
N ALA A 18 -10.07 -0.12 -17.67
CA ALA A 18 -11.30 -0.43 -16.97
C ALA A 18 -11.40 0.41 -15.71
N SER A 19 -12.47 1.18 -15.61
CA SER A 19 -12.91 1.89 -14.42
C SER A 19 -13.14 0.84 -13.34
N THR A 20 -12.11 0.57 -12.54
CA THR A 20 -12.24 -0.24 -11.33
C THR A 20 -13.28 0.42 -10.45
N ALA A 21 -14.32 -0.33 -10.14
CA ALA A 21 -15.43 0.03 -9.27
C ALA A 21 -14.95 0.88 -8.09
N LYS A 22 -15.67 1.97 -7.85
CA LYS A 22 -15.50 2.90 -6.74
C LYS A 22 -15.88 2.18 -5.44
N GLY A 23 -15.01 1.27 -4.95
CA GLY A 23 -15.04 0.80 -3.57
C GLY A 23 -14.69 1.99 -2.68
N ASP A 24 -15.32 2.08 -1.55
CA ASP A 24 -15.07 3.12 -0.55
C ASP A 24 -13.58 3.09 -0.15
N THR A 25 -12.79 3.95 -0.76
CA THR A 25 -11.36 4.06 -0.48
C THR A 25 -11.20 5.01 0.68
N SER A 26 -10.73 4.51 1.81
CA SER A 26 -10.38 5.34 2.95
C SER A 26 -9.03 6.00 2.73
N GLU A 27 -8.92 7.24 3.17
CA GLU A 27 -7.69 8.01 3.08
C GLU A 27 -7.29 8.53 4.46
N LYS A 28 -6.03 8.35 4.82
CA LYS A 28 -5.49 8.80 6.09
C LYS A 28 -4.26 9.67 5.87
N VAL A 29 -4.32 10.90 6.36
CA VAL A 29 -3.16 11.80 6.38
C VAL A 29 -2.22 11.34 7.47
N VAL A 30 -1.00 10.96 7.10
CA VAL A 30 0.05 10.51 8.03
C VAL A 30 0.83 11.68 8.58
N PHE A 31 1.24 12.60 7.71
CA PHE A 31 2.08 13.72 8.09
C PHE A 31 1.97 14.88 7.11
N ILE A 32 2.01 16.12 7.64
CA ILE A 32 2.05 17.35 6.85
C ILE A 32 3.25 18.17 7.31
N ASN A 33 4.09 18.57 6.36
CA ASN A 33 5.24 19.44 6.59
C ASN A 33 5.03 20.80 5.95
N ARG A 34 5.45 21.86 6.66
CA ARG A 34 5.60 23.19 6.11
C ARG A 34 7.06 23.44 5.76
N CYS A 35 7.36 23.70 4.51
CA CYS A 35 8.68 24.07 4.01
C CYS A 35 8.74 25.55 3.74
N ALA A 36 9.87 26.19 3.98
CA ALA A 36 10.08 27.61 3.68
C ALA A 36 11.34 27.80 2.85
N LYS A 37 11.23 28.58 1.77
CA LYS A 37 12.37 29.11 1.01
C LYS A 37 12.60 30.55 1.42
N VAL A 38 13.77 30.83 1.97
CA VAL A 38 14.16 32.20 2.33
C VAL A 38 14.56 32.96 1.07
N VAL A 39 13.99 34.14 0.87
CA VAL A 39 14.25 35.04 -0.26
C VAL A 39 14.52 36.43 0.26
N LYS A 40 15.08 37.33 -0.56
CA LYS A 40 15.19 38.75 -0.22
C LYS A 40 13.80 39.33 0.09
N GLY A 41 13.59 39.82 1.28
CA GLY A 41 12.31 40.40 1.72
C GLY A 41 11.35 39.42 2.40
N GLY A 42 11.72 38.15 2.66
CA GLY A 42 10.86 37.26 3.44
C GLY A 42 11.04 35.76 3.17
N ARG A 43 9.97 35.01 3.42
CA ARG A 43 9.94 33.54 3.26
C ARG A 43 8.77 33.14 2.36
N ARG A 44 9.02 32.27 1.37
CA ARG A 44 7.98 31.61 0.58
C ARG A 44 7.70 30.25 1.18
N PHE A 45 6.47 30.03 1.61
CA PHE A 45 6.04 28.76 2.20
C PHE A 45 5.52 27.80 1.13
N SER A 46 5.74 26.51 1.39
CA SER A 46 5.14 25.41 0.64
C SER A 46 4.81 24.30 1.64
N PHE A 47 3.82 23.48 1.33
CA PHE A 47 3.39 22.37 2.16
C PHE A 47 3.61 21.05 1.43
N SER A 48 3.95 20.02 2.17
CA SER A 48 3.99 18.66 1.67
C SER A 48 3.13 17.77 2.56
N ALA A 49 2.33 16.92 1.94
CA ALA A 49 1.46 15.97 2.60
C ALA A 49 1.85 14.54 2.23
N LEU A 50 1.87 13.65 3.21
CA LEU A 50 2.01 12.20 3.05
C LEU A 50 0.67 11.57 3.40
N ILE A 51 0.08 10.84 2.46
CA ILE A 51 -1.23 10.20 2.59
C ILE A 51 -1.09 8.72 2.29
N VAL A 52 -1.84 7.92 3.01
CA VAL A 52 -2.07 6.50 2.74
C VAL A 52 -3.53 6.32 2.35
N ALA A 53 -3.78 5.58 1.28
CA ALA A 53 -5.10 5.23 0.81
C ALA A 53 -5.26 3.70 0.76
N GLY A 54 -6.44 3.18 1.09
CA GLY A 54 -6.72 1.75 1.02
C GLY A 54 -8.22 1.47 1.00
N ASP A 55 -8.55 0.27 0.63
CA ASP A 55 -9.93 -0.22 0.49
C ASP A 55 -10.37 -1.14 1.63
N HIS A 56 -9.51 -1.32 2.65
CA HIS A 56 -9.71 -2.27 3.75
C HIS A 56 -9.88 -3.75 3.31
N ASP A 57 -9.63 -4.05 2.04
CA ASP A 57 -9.73 -5.38 1.44
C ASP A 57 -8.40 -5.85 0.81
N GLY A 58 -7.31 -5.49 1.44
CA GLY A 58 -5.97 -5.88 1.01
C GLY A 58 -5.37 -5.04 -0.10
N ARG A 59 -5.92 -3.85 -0.40
CA ARG A 59 -5.29 -2.89 -1.30
C ARG A 59 -4.85 -1.68 -0.51
N VAL A 60 -3.60 -1.29 -0.66
CA VAL A 60 -3.04 -0.12 0.01
C VAL A 60 -2.06 0.60 -0.90
N GLY A 61 -2.06 1.91 -0.82
CA GLY A 61 -1.12 2.76 -1.54
C GLY A 61 -0.71 3.96 -0.70
N TYR A 62 0.37 4.60 -1.10
CA TYR A 62 0.80 5.86 -0.49
C TYR A 62 1.00 6.92 -1.55
N GLY A 63 0.82 8.17 -1.16
CA GLY A 63 1.07 9.30 -2.02
C GLY A 63 1.77 10.43 -1.28
N PHE A 64 2.64 11.13 -2.00
CA PHE A 64 3.30 12.32 -1.52
C PHE A 64 2.95 13.48 -2.44
N GLY A 65 2.39 14.54 -1.88
CA GLY A 65 2.01 15.74 -2.61
C GLY A 65 2.68 16.99 -2.04
N LYS A 66 3.07 17.91 -2.92
CA LYS A 66 3.63 19.21 -2.55
C LYS A 66 2.90 20.32 -3.28
N ALA A 67 2.50 21.36 -2.55
CA ALA A 67 1.83 22.55 -3.09
C ALA A 67 2.07 23.77 -2.21
N ASN A 68 1.60 24.94 -2.66
CA ASN A 68 1.68 26.17 -1.87
C ASN A 68 0.60 26.21 -0.78
N GLU A 69 -0.49 25.47 -0.95
CA GLU A 69 -1.58 25.33 0.00
C GLU A 69 -1.70 23.89 0.50
N VAL A 70 -2.18 23.73 1.74
CA VAL A 70 -2.33 22.39 2.36
C VAL A 70 -3.39 21.57 1.64
N SER A 71 -4.53 22.17 1.28
CA SER A 71 -5.62 21.52 0.55
C SER A 71 -5.17 20.92 -0.76
N GLU A 72 -4.41 21.67 -1.56
CA GLU A 72 -3.85 21.19 -2.81
C GLU A 72 -2.79 20.10 -2.62
N ALA A 73 -1.94 20.22 -1.57
CA ALA A 73 -0.95 19.20 -1.26
C ALA A 73 -1.63 17.87 -0.91
N ILE A 74 -2.69 17.90 -0.11
CA ILE A 74 -3.53 16.76 0.23
C ILE A 74 -4.16 16.15 -1.03
N ARG A 75 -4.82 16.95 -1.87
CA ARG A 75 -5.44 16.47 -3.11
C ARG A 75 -4.45 15.75 -4.02
N LYS A 76 -3.28 16.34 -4.25
CA LYS A 76 -2.22 15.72 -5.07
C LYS A 76 -1.70 14.42 -4.46
N ALA A 77 -1.52 14.37 -3.15
CA ALA A 77 -1.08 13.17 -2.45
C ALA A 77 -2.13 12.06 -2.51
N SER A 78 -3.41 12.39 -2.33
CA SER A 78 -4.54 11.47 -2.43
C SER A 78 -4.65 10.84 -3.82
N GLU A 79 -4.61 11.65 -4.88
CA GLU A 79 -4.59 11.15 -6.25
C GLU A 79 -3.41 10.21 -6.53
N ALA A 80 -2.21 10.56 -6.03
CA ALA A 80 -1.03 9.71 -6.16
C ALA A 80 -1.17 8.40 -5.39
N ALA A 81 -1.72 8.44 -4.16
CA ALA A 81 -1.98 7.26 -3.34
C ALA A 81 -2.96 6.29 -4.01
N ARG A 82 -4.08 6.80 -4.53
CA ARG A 82 -5.08 5.99 -5.25
C ARG A 82 -4.50 5.34 -6.51
N LYS A 83 -3.68 6.07 -7.28
CA LYS A 83 -3.01 5.52 -8.48
C LYS A 83 -1.98 4.45 -8.15
N GLY A 84 -1.34 4.55 -6.99
CA GLY A 84 -0.30 3.64 -6.52
C GLY A 84 -0.80 2.51 -5.63
N MET A 85 -2.12 2.24 -5.56
CA MET A 85 -2.63 1.15 -4.75
C MET A 85 -2.24 -0.22 -5.29
N GLU A 86 -1.73 -1.07 -4.41
CA GLU A 86 -1.27 -2.42 -4.71
C GLU A 86 -1.96 -3.44 -3.82
N LYS A 87 -2.10 -4.65 -4.34
CA LYS A 87 -2.71 -5.75 -3.60
C LYS A 87 -1.67 -6.43 -2.71
N VAL A 88 -2.02 -6.61 -1.44
CA VAL A 88 -1.22 -7.26 -0.40
C VAL A 88 -1.81 -8.63 -0.08
N SER A 89 -0.95 -9.60 0.23
CA SER A 89 -1.38 -10.93 0.65
C SER A 89 -1.70 -10.94 2.14
N LEU A 90 -2.98 -10.97 2.50
CA LEU A 90 -3.44 -11.09 3.88
C LEU A 90 -3.87 -12.53 4.19
N HIS A 91 -3.85 -12.90 5.46
CA HIS A 91 -4.38 -14.15 6.00
C HIS A 91 -5.45 -13.81 7.03
N GLU A 92 -6.72 -13.92 6.64
CA GLU A 92 -7.86 -13.50 7.45
C GLU A 92 -7.71 -12.04 7.95
N ASN A 93 -7.60 -11.84 9.27
CA ASN A 93 -7.47 -10.53 9.90
C ASN A 93 -6.02 -10.09 10.15
N THR A 94 -5.03 -10.93 9.81
CA THR A 94 -3.60 -10.72 10.09
C THR A 94 -2.71 -10.97 8.88
N ILE A 95 -1.40 -10.95 9.07
CA ILE A 95 -0.41 -11.25 8.05
C ILE A 95 0.00 -12.73 8.11
N PRO A 96 0.38 -13.37 6.98
CA PRO A 96 0.67 -14.80 6.93
C PRO A 96 1.95 -15.22 7.67
N HIS A 97 2.95 -14.37 7.77
CA HIS A 97 4.22 -14.65 8.45
C HIS A 97 4.94 -13.36 8.88
N GLU A 98 5.92 -13.52 9.75
CA GLU A 98 6.82 -12.43 10.15
C GLU A 98 7.63 -11.93 8.95
N VAL A 99 7.81 -10.62 8.88
CA VAL A 99 8.57 -9.97 7.82
C VAL A 99 9.24 -8.70 8.31
N VAL A 100 10.44 -8.43 7.78
CA VAL A 100 11.14 -7.15 7.96
C VAL A 100 11.18 -6.46 6.60
N GLY A 101 10.61 -5.26 6.55
CA GLY A 101 10.70 -4.40 5.38
C GLY A 101 11.72 -3.30 5.60
N GLU A 102 12.50 -3.01 4.58
CA GLU A 102 13.53 -1.98 4.62
C GLU A 102 13.33 -0.98 3.47
N PHE A 103 13.54 0.28 3.77
CA PHE A 103 13.56 1.33 2.77
C PHE A 103 14.38 2.52 3.29
N ASP A 104 15.48 2.85 2.60
CA ASP A 104 16.30 4.05 2.84
C ASP A 104 16.60 4.29 4.33
N GLY A 105 17.15 3.29 5.02
CA GLY A 105 17.50 3.34 6.44
C GLY A 105 16.34 3.17 7.41
N ALA A 106 15.07 3.15 6.96
CA ALA A 106 13.97 2.74 7.79
C ALA A 106 13.80 1.22 7.71
N ARG A 107 13.64 0.58 8.88
CA ARG A 107 13.35 -0.84 9.04
C ARG A 107 12.05 -1.00 9.80
N VAL A 108 11.16 -1.83 9.32
CA VAL A 108 9.88 -2.12 9.97
C VAL A 108 9.74 -3.63 10.12
N LEU A 109 9.62 -4.09 11.35
CA LEU A 109 9.27 -5.46 11.69
C LEU A 109 7.76 -5.57 11.79
N LEU A 110 7.18 -6.55 11.10
CA LEU A 110 5.78 -6.93 11.20
C LEU A 110 5.69 -8.39 11.66
N ARG A 111 4.86 -8.66 12.66
CA ARG A 111 4.57 -9.99 13.19
C ARG A 111 3.07 -10.26 13.18
N PRO A 112 2.63 -11.46 12.81
CA PRO A 112 1.23 -11.84 12.96
C PRO A 112 0.84 -11.83 14.45
N ALA A 113 -0.42 -11.51 14.71
CA ALA A 113 -0.97 -11.49 16.07
C ALA A 113 -2.23 -12.34 16.15
N SER A 114 -2.54 -12.80 17.35
CA SER A 114 -3.77 -13.55 17.63
C SER A 114 -5.00 -12.66 17.45
N PRO A 115 -6.15 -13.23 17.07
CA PRO A 115 -7.39 -12.49 16.96
C PRO A 115 -7.72 -11.73 18.26
N GLY A 116 -8.12 -10.46 18.11
CA GLY A 116 -8.46 -9.59 19.25
C GLY A 116 -7.28 -8.79 19.83
N THR A 117 -6.04 -8.99 19.35
CA THR A 117 -4.88 -8.21 19.80
C THR A 117 -4.96 -6.76 19.32
N GLY A 118 -5.57 -6.53 18.15
CA GLY A 118 -5.60 -5.22 17.51
C GLY A 118 -4.28 -4.83 16.84
N ILE A 119 -4.21 -3.59 16.36
CA ILE A 119 -3.02 -3.06 15.70
C ILE A 119 -2.10 -2.39 16.72
N ILE A 120 -0.99 -3.06 17.06
CA ILE A 120 0.05 -2.50 17.94
C ILE A 120 1.21 -2.03 17.06
N ALA A 121 1.17 -0.75 16.67
CA ALA A 121 2.11 -0.18 15.72
C ALA A 121 2.32 1.32 15.91
N GLY A 122 3.45 1.85 15.45
CA GLY A 122 3.69 3.29 15.35
C GLY A 122 2.76 3.96 14.32
N GLY A 123 2.54 5.26 14.44
CA GLY A 123 1.50 5.99 13.68
C GLY A 123 1.52 5.77 12.17
N GLY A 124 2.71 5.82 11.53
CA GLY A 124 2.82 5.59 10.08
C GLY A 124 2.53 4.15 9.68
N VAL A 125 3.02 3.17 10.45
CA VAL A 125 2.75 1.74 10.21
C VAL A 125 1.28 1.41 10.47
N ARG A 126 0.70 1.96 11.54
CA ARG A 126 -0.72 1.80 11.88
C ARG A 126 -1.62 2.31 10.76
N ALA A 127 -1.32 3.49 10.20
CA ALA A 127 -2.10 4.04 9.09
C ALA A 127 -2.11 3.11 7.88
N VAL A 128 -0.97 2.48 7.55
CA VAL A 128 -0.88 1.51 6.44
C VAL A 128 -1.63 0.23 6.76
N ALA A 129 -1.51 -0.31 7.98
CA ALA A 129 -2.18 -1.54 8.39
C ALA A 129 -3.71 -1.38 8.40
N GLU A 130 -4.22 -0.28 8.95
CA GLU A 130 -5.65 0.05 8.93
C GLU A 130 -6.18 0.18 7.49
N ALA A 131 -5.48 0.94 6.63
CA ALA A 131 -5.87 1.12 5.24
C ALA A 131 -5.85 -0.21 4.43
N ALA A 132 -4.92 -1.12 4.75
CA ALA A 132 -4.86 -2.45 4.14
C ALA A 132 -5.96 -3.41 4.64
N GLY A 133 -6.68 -3.07 5.74
CA GLY A 133 -7.70 -3.93 6.34
C GLY A 133 -7.15 -4.96 7.33
N ILE A 134 -5.90 -4.82 7.76
CA ILE A 134 -5.32 -5.66 8.81
C ILE A 134 -5.93 -5.24 10.14
N ARG A 135 -6.41 -6.22 10.92
CA ARG A 135 -7.02 -5.97 12.24
C ARG A 135 -6.08 -6.32 13.39
N ASP A 136 -5.27 -7.37 13.22
CA ASP A 136 -4.40 -7.88 14.26
C ASP A 136 -2.96 -7.98 13.76
N VAL A 137 -2.06 -7.13 14.28
CA VAL A 137 -0.65 -7.13 13.91
C VAL A 137 0.21 -6.47 14.99
N LEU A 138 1.37 -7.04 15.22
CA LEU A 138 2.43 -6.43 16.03
C LEU A 138 3.48 -5.82 15.10
N ALA A 139 3.81 -4.57 15.30
CA ALA A 139 4.81 -3.91 14.48
C ALA A 139 5.75 -3.02 15.28
N LYS A 140 7.01 -2.98 14.86
CA LYS A 140 8.03 -2.11 15.43
C LYS A 140 8.87 -1.47 14.35
N SER A 141 8.96 -0.15 14.39
CA SER A 141 9.93 0.59 13.58
C SER A 141 11.30 0.57 14.26
N LEU A 142 12.33 0.08 13.54
CA LEU A 142 13.70 -0.20 14.02
C LEU A 142 14.65 0.70 13.27
N GLY A 143 14.65 1.69 12.84
CA GLY A 143 15.63 2.47 12.06
C GLY A 143 15.25 3.94 12.03
N SER A 144 15.30 4.53 10.87
CA SER A 144 14.97 5.93 10.68
C SER A 144 13.53 6.25 11.12
N SER A 145 13.36 7.37 11.81
CA SER A 145 12.06 7.89 12.24
C SER A 145 11.36 8.74 11.16
N ASN A 146 11.93 8.85 9.96
CA ASN A 146 11.30 9.60 8.85
C ASN A 146 10.00 8.93 8.44
N HIS A 147 8.88 9.63 8.60
CA HIS A 147 7.53 9.15 8.31
C HIS A 147 7.37 8.59 6.89
N ALA A 148 7.95 9.24 5.88
CA ALA A 148 7.89 8.78 4.50
C ALA A 148 8.63 7.44 4.30
N ASN A 149 9.81 7.29 4.90
CA ASN A 149 10.61 6.08 4.78
C ASN A 149 9.95 4.93 5.55
N VAL A 150 9.39 5.19 6.73
CA VAL A 150 8.64 4.19 7.50
C VAL A 150 7.43 3.67 6.73
N VAL A 151 6.62 4.54 6.12
CA VAL A 151 5.47 4.12 5.30
C VAL A 151 5.92 3.29 4.10
N LYS A 152 6.97 3.70 3.39
CA LYS A 152 7.52 2.96 2.25
C LYS A 152 8.09 1.60 2.67
N ALA A 153 8.83 1.53 3.78
CA ALA A 153 9.34 0.28 4.34
C ALA A 153 8.19 -0.67 4.73
N THR A 154 7.10 -0.15 5.30
CA THR A 154 5.92 -0.94 5.63
C THR A 154 5.27 -1.54 4.39
N ILE A 155 5.10 -0.75 3.32
CA ILE A 155 4.53 -1.24 2.07
C ILE A 155 5.46 -2.24 1.40
N ALA A 156 6.79 -2.03 1.44
CA ALA A 156 7.77 -3.01 0.97
C ALA A 156 7.67 -4.35 1.74
N ALA A 157 7.50 -4.28 3.06
CA ALA A 157 7.25 -5.47 3.88
C ALA A 157 5.98 -6.20 3.45
N LEU A 158 4.87 -5.49 3.28
CA LEU A 158 3.59 -6.07 2.87
C LEU A 158 3.63 -6.68 1.47
N ARG A 159 4.41 -6.13 0.55
CA ARG A 159 4.64 -6.68 -0.80
C ARG A 159 5.39 -8.01 -0.78
N SER A 160 6.30 -8.18 0.17
CA SER A 160 7.10 -9.41 0.29
C SER A 160 6.33 -10.58 0.90
N LEU A 161 5.13 -10.33 1.46
CA LEU A 161 4.28 -11.37 2.05
C LEU A 161 3.80 -12.38 1.00
N ARG A 162 3.92 -13.65 1.33
CA ARG A 162 3.47 -14.77 0.49
C ARG A 162 2.51 -15.66 1.26
N ARG A 163 1.42 -16.07 0.63
CA ARG A 163 0.51 -17.07 1.20
C ARG A 163 1.12 -18.45 1.09
N LYS A 164 0.82 -19.31 2.06
CA LYS A 164 1.23 -20.72 2.10
C LYS A 164 0.90 -21.45 0.79
N ASP A 165 -0.30 -21.23 0.26
CA ASP A 165 -0.76 -21.86 -0.99
C ASP A 165 0.10 -21.49 -2.20
N GLN A 166 0.55 -20.23 -2.27
CA GLN A 166 1.44 -19.77 -3.35
C GLN A 166 2.79 -20.47 -3.27
N ILE A 167 3.33 -20.65 -2.05
CA ILE A 167 4.62 -21.30 -1.83
C ILE A 167 4.51 -22.80 -2.18
N PHE A 168 3.42 -23.45 -1.80
CA PHE A 168 3.20 -24.87 -2.14
C PHE A 168 3.06 -25.08 -3.64
N LYS A 169 2.31 -24.23 -4.34
CA LYS A 169 2.23 -24.27 -5.80
C LYS A 169 3.61 -24.11 -6.47
N LEU A 170 4.42 -23.18 -5.99
CA LEU A 170 5.77 -22.96 -6.52
C LEU A 170 6.71 -24.14 -6.28
N ARG A 171 6.51 -24.88 -5.18
CA ARG A 171 7.29 -26.09 -4.84
C ARG A 171 6.73 -27.37 -5.43
N GLY A 172 5.60 -27.32 -6.16
CA GLY A 172 4.93 -28.52 -6.70
C GLY A 172 4.35 -29.45 -5.63
N ILE A 173 4.14 -28.96 -4.40
CA ILE A 173 3.61 -29.73 -3.28
C ILE A 173 2.08 -29.53 -3.27
N PRO A 174 1.27 -30.62 -3.29
CA PRO A 174 -0.18 -30.48 -3.16
C PRO A 174 -0.53 -29.85 -1.80
N SER A 175 -1.38 -28.83 -1.79
CA SER A 175 -1.89 -28.22 -0.56
C SER A 175 -2.68 -29.27 0.23
N ARG A 176 -2.31 -29.49 1.49
CA ARG A 176 -2.99 -30.43 2.39
C ARG A 176 -4.41 -30.04 2.79
N ASP A 177 -4.85 -28.84 2.44
CA ASP A 177 -6.15 -28.28 2.83
C ASP A 177 -7.35 -28.94 2.10
N GLY A 178 -7.11 -29.97 1.24
CA GLY A 178 -8.14 -30.77 0.60
C GLY A 178 -8.42 -32.13 1.26
N ARG A 179 -7.80 -32.46 2.38
CA ARG A 179 -8.20 -33.62 3.18
C ARG A 179 -9.29 -33.19 4.15
N SER A 180 -10.53 -33.34 3.77
CA SER A 180 -11.62 -33.62 4.70
C SER A 180 -11.12 -34.68 5.69
N GLU A 181 -11.09 -34.38 6.97
CA GLU A 181 -10.86 -35.41 7.99
C GLU A 181 -11.87 -36.54 7.78
N PRO A 182 -11.41 -37.78 7.71
CA PRO A 182 -12.36 -38.89 7.76
C PRO A 182 -13.05 -38.82 9.12
N HIS A 183 -14.34 -38.57 9.09
CA HIS A 183 -15.21 -38.68 10.23
C HIS A 183 -15.07 -40.13 10.71
N ASP A 184 -14.35 -40.34 11.80
CA ASP A 184 -14.31 -41.63 12.49
C ASP A 184 -15.74 -42.00 12.88
N ALA A 185 -16.33 -42.86 12.06
CA ALA A 185 -17.46 -43.65 12.45
C ALA A 185 -16.95 -44.70 13.45
N ALA A 186 -16.98 -44.35 14.73
CA ALA A 186 -16.84 -45.29 15.83
C ALA A 186 -18.18 -45.91 16.06
N SER A 187 -18.25 -47.21 15.83
CA SER A 187 -19.25 -48.14 16.24
C SER A 187 -19.29 -48.30 17.76
#